data_4e12466b149e354bd49c7e9e704552e3
#
_entry.id   4e12466b149e354bd49c7e9e704552e3
#
_cell.length_a   1.000
_cell.length_b   1.000
_cell.length_c   1.000
_cell.angle_alpha   90.00
_cell.angle_beta   90.00
_cell.angle_gamma   90.00
#
_symmetry.space_group_name_H-M   'P 1'
#
loop_
_entity.id
_entity.type
_entity.pdbx_description
1 polymer ?
#
loop_
_entity_poly.entity_id
_entity_poly.type
_entity_poly.pdbx_seq_one_letter_code
_entity_poly.pdbx_strand_id
1 'polypeptide(L)'
;MDVSGKKIVLFGGTSGIGLAAARQLAALGGEVIAISRDPGKAGDPGPGITLKQGDVRDREALQALFKELAPFDVLISAATGGDRAIGPFLSMDMDGFKGSFDKLWGYANVVRYGTEYLADNGCIVLVSGTPARKTRPGQIAIGSVGGAVEAFARGVAPELAPRRINVVSPGLIDTPMVGLKGDERTGFYGKATANNLIPRAGTADEVAQGIVFAVQNEFITGTTIDVDGGLLLS
;
A
#
# COMPACT_ATOMS: atom_id res chain seq x y z
N MET A 1 -8.47 9.56 14.11
CA MET A 1 -8.61 8.39 15.01
C MET A 1 -7.36 8.26 15.86
N ASP A 2 -7.49 8.16 17.15
CA ASP A 2 -6.40 7.69 18.00
C ASP A 2 -6.21 6.19 17.74
N VAL A 3 -4.97 5.76 17.51
CA VAL A 3 -4.65 4.36 17.20
C VAL A 3 -4.26 3.55 18.43
N SER A 4 -4.13 4.17 19.60
CA SER A 4 -3.79 3.48 20.84
C SER A 4 -4.84 2.43 21.21
N GLY A 5 -4.41 1.18 21.39
CA GLY A 5 -5.28 0.03 21.65
C GLY A 5 -6.15 -0.40 20.47
N LYS A 6 -5.96 0.17 19.27
CA LYS A 6 -6.70 -0.20 18.07
C LYS A 6 -6.08 -1.40 17.37
N LYS A 7 -6.93 -2.33 16.93
CA LYS A 7 -6.51 -3.48 16.14
C LYS A 7 -6.38 -3.10 14.66
N ILE A 8 -5.21 -3.30 14.11
CA ILE A 8 -4.82 -2.88 12.76
C ILE A 8 -4.43 -4.11 11.94
N VAL A 9 -5.17 -4.40 10.88
CA VAL A 9 -4.87 -5.48 9.93
C VAL A 9 -4.15 -4.89 8.72
N LEU A 10 -2.90 -5.31 8.46
CA LEU A 10 -2.05 -4.72 7.44
C LEU A 10 -1.49 -5.78 6.48
N PHE A 11 -2.02 -5.85 5.27
CA PHE A 11 -1.51 -6.70 4.19
C PHE A 11 -0.30 -6.04 3.51
N GLY A 12 0.74 -6.82 3.25
CA GLY A 12 2.03 -6.33 2.76
C GLY A 12 2.89 -5.70 3.86
N GLY A 13 2.61 -6.03 5.14
CA GLY A 13 3.22 -5.43 6.33
C GLY A 13 4.60 -5.97 6.71
N THR A 14 5.24 -6.81 5.87
CA THR A 14 6.48 -7.50 6.26
C THR A 14 7.73 -6.96 5.56
N SER A 15 7.60 -5.91 4.73
CA SER A 15 8.74 -5.27 4.06
C SER A 15 8.40 -3.85 3.61
N GLY A 16 9.42 -3.05 3.31
CA GLY A 16 9.30 -1.72 2.71
C GLY A 16 8.29 -0.82 3.41
N ILE A 17 7.42 -0.19 2.64
CA ILE A 17 6.42 0.77 3.11
C ILE A 17 5.48 0.16 4.15
N GLY A 18 5.01 -1.08 3.91
CA GLY A 18 4.08 -1.74 4.83
C GLY A 18 4.71 -2.04 6.20
N LEU A 19 5.97 -2.51 6.23
CA LEU A 19 6.67 -2.74 7.50
C LEU A 19 6.95 -1.43 8.25
N ALA A 20 7.32 -0.37 7.53
CA ALA A 20 7.50 0.96 8.13
C ALA A 20 6.19 1.47 8.74
N ALA A 21 5.06 1.32 8.04
CA ALA A 21 3.75 1.67 8.57
C ALA A 21 3.35 0.83 9.78
N ALA A 22 3.62 -0.49 9.75
CA ALA A 22 3.38 -1.36 10.89
C ALA A 22 4.13 -0.90 12.15
N ARG A 23 5.42 -0.57 12.00
CA ARG A 23 6.26 -0.08 13.10
C ARG A 23 5.78 1.26 13.66
N GLN A 24 5.42 2.22 12.80
CA GLN A 24 4.94 3.53 13.25
C GLN A 24 3.59 3.42 13.95
N LEU A 25 2.66 2.62 13.43
CA LEU A 25 1.35 2.40 14.06
C LEU A 25 1.48 1.66 15.40
N ALA A 26 2.37 0.67 15.49
CA ALA A 26 2.67 -0.01 16.75
C ALA A 26 3.32 0.92 17.78
N ALA A 27 4.25 1.79 17.36
CA ALA A 27 4.86 2.80 18.21
C ALA A 27 3.85 3.81 18.77
N LEU A 28 2.72 4.03 18.08
CA LEU A 28 1.59 4.83 18.55
C LEU A 28 0.61 4.04 19.45
N GLY A 29 0.95 2.81 19.81
CA GLY A 29 0.14 1.97 20.72
C GLY A 29 -0.89 1.10 20.00
N GLY A 30 -0.86 1.00 18.66
CA GLY A 30 -1.73 0.10 17.90
C GLY A 30 -1.30 -1.37 18.01
N GLU A 31 -2.27 -2.28 18.00
CA GLU A 31 -2.06 -3.73 17.91
C GLU A 31 -2.03 -4.12 16.42
N VAL A 32 -0.82 -4.25 15.85
CA VAL A 32 -0.66 -4.45 14.41
C VAL A 32 -0.54 -5.94 14.07
N ILE A 33 -1.37 -6.40 13.14
CA ILE A 33 -1.27 -7.74 12.53
C ILE A 33 -0.76 -7.54 11.10
N ALA A 34 0.54 -7.79 10.89
CA ALA A 34 1.21 -7.65 9.61
C ALA A 34 1.15 -8.96 8.83
N ILE A 35 0.52 -8.91 7.66
CA ILE A 35 0.19 -10.09 6.86
C ILE A 35 0.94 -10.07 5.53
N SER A 36 1.50 -11.20 5.15
CA SER A 36 2.08 -11.44 3.82
C SER A 36 2.10 -12.92 3.48
N ARG A 37 2.41 -13.24 2.22
CA ARG A 37 2.61 -14.63 1.77
C ARG A 37 3.78 -15.32 2.45
N ASP A 38 4.78 -14.54 2.82
CA ASP A 38 6.00 -14.99 3.51
C ASP A 38 6.31 -14.04 4.67
N PRO A 39 5.69 -14.27 5.84
CA PRO A 39 5.89 -13.39 7.00
C PRO A 39 7.32 -13.44 7.56
N GLY A 40 8.07 -14.51 7.32
CA GLY A 40 9.46 -14.63 7.75
C GLY A 40 10.41 -13.57 7.16
N LYS A 41 10.02 -12.94 6.05
CA LYS A 41 10.80 -11.83 5.45
C LYS A 41 10.90 -10.59 6.32
N ALA A 42 10.03 -10.42 7.29
CA ALA A 42 10.09 -9.28 8.20
C ALA A 42 11.30 -9.35 9.15
N GLY A 43 11.84 -10.56 9.40
CA GLY A 43 12.79 -10.77 10.48
C GLY A 43 12.14 -10.43 11.82
N ASP A 44 12.79 -9.57 12.60
CA ASP A 44 12.17 -8.98 13.79
C ASP A 44 11.33 -7.74 13.37
N PRO A 45 10.00 -7.83 13.44
CA PRO A 45 9.15 -6.70 13.06
C PRO A 45 9.15 -5.57 14.11
N GLY A 46 9.55 -5.87 15.34
CA GLY A 46 9.48 -4.98 16.50
C GLY A 46 8.25 -5.23 17.40
N PRO A 47 8.19 -4.56 18.56
CA PRO A 47 7.13 -4.74 19.54
C PRO A 47 5.76 -4.28 19.00
N GLY A 48 4.69 -4.90 19.49
CA GLY A 48 3.31 -4.56 19.11
C GLY A 48 2.90 -5.06 17.72
N ILE A 49 3.73 -5.87 17.05
CA ILE A 49 3.45 -6.41 15.72
C ILE A 49 3.41 -7.93 15.76
N THR A 50 2.30 -8.50 15.34
CA THR A 50 2.11 -9.94 15.13
C THR A 50 2.20 -10.25 13.65
N LEU A 51 2.99 -11.26 13.27
CA LEU A 51 3.11 -11.70 11.89
C LEU A 51 2.11 -12.82 11.58
N LYS A 52 1.43 -12.74 10.44
CA LYS A 52 0.55 -13.79 9.93
C LYS A 52 0.77 -14.04 8.44
N GLN A 53 0.48 -15.27 8.02
CA GLN A 53 0.48 -15.63 6.61
C GLN A 53 -0.89 -15.34 5.98
N GLY A 54 -0.89 -14.79 4.74
CA GLY A 54 -2.10 -14.59 3.95
C GLY A 54 -1.78 -14.08 2.55
N ASP A 55 -2.57 -14.51 1.56
CA ASP A 55 -2.52 -14.02 0.19
C ASP A 55 -3.82 -13.25 -0.12
N VAL A 56 -3.69 -11.99 -0.52
CA VAL A 56 -4.82 -11.13 -0.88
C VAL A 56 -5.63 -11.65 -2.08
N ARG A 57 -5.09 -12.61 -2.84
CA ARG A 57 -5.74 -13.23 -4.00
C ARG A 57 -6.54 -14.48 -3.65
N ASP A 58 -6.29 -15.09 -2.52
CA ASP A 58 -7.02 -16.26 -2.03
C ASP A 58 -8.26 -15.84 -1.24
N ARG A 59 -9.42 -15.84 -1.90
CA ARG A 59 -10.67 -15.34 -1.33
C ARG A 59 -11.17 -16.16 -0.15
N GLU A 60 -11.04 -17.48 -0.22
CA GLU A 60 -11.52 -18.38 0.85
C GLU A 60 -10.65 -18.24 2.10
N ALA A 61 -9.32 -18.25 1.91
CA ALA A 61 -8.38 -18.02 3.01
C ALA A 61 -8.55 -16.62 3.63
N LEU A 62 -8.81 -15.58 2.82
CA LEU A 62 -9.08 -14.22 3.32
C LEU A 62 -10.32 -14.15 4.20
N GLN A 63 -11.42 -14.78 3.79
CA GLN A 63 -12.65 -14.78 4.57
C GLN A 63 -12.45 -15.47 5.94
N ALA A 64 -11.76 -16.62 5.93
CA ALA A 64 -11.42 -17.31 7.17
C ALA A 64 -10.52 -16.46 8.08
N LEU A 65 -9.51 -15.80 7.48
CA LEU A 65 -8.57 -14.94 8.20
C LEU A 65 -9.27 -13.72 8.81
N PHE A 66 -10.14 -13.03 8.07
CA PHE A 66 -10.89 -11.89 8.61
C PHE A 66 -11.81 -12.28 9.75
N LYS A 67 -12.48 -13.43 9.64
CA LYS A 67 -13.32 -13.97 10.72
C LYS A 67 -12.50 -14.28 11.99
N GLU A 68 -11.30 -14.80 11.83
CA GLU A 68 -10.36 -15.05 12.94
C GLU A 68 -9.90 -13.75 13.61
N LEU A 69 -9.63 -12.71 12.79
CA LEU A 69 -9.09 -11.43 13.27
C LEU A 69 -10.16 -10.47 13.81
N ALA A 70 -11.41 -10.73 13.54
CA ALA A 70 -12.54 -9.85 13.89
C ALA A 70 -12.69 -9.62 15.42
N PRO A 71 -13.22 -8.46 15.83
CA PRO A 71 -13.31 -7.23 15.07
C PRO A 71 -11.97 -6.49 14.98
N PHE A 72 -11.84 -5.55 14.03
CA PHE A 72 -10.68 -4.68 13.92
C PHE A 72 -11.09 -3.25 13.51
N ASP A 73 -10.20 -2.28 13.74
CA ASP A 73 -10.52 -0.84 13.59
C ASP A 73 -9.92 -0.26 12.30
N VAL A 74 -8.79 -0.79 11.84
CA VAL A 74 -8.07 -0.28 10.67
C VAL A 74 -7.68 -1.44 9.74
N LEU A 75 -7.88 -1.22 8.44
CA LEU A 75 -7.53 -2.16 7.39
C LEU A 75 -6.60 -1.48 6.38
N ILE A 76 -5.38 -1.98 6.23
CA ILE A 76 -4.40 -1.40 5.32
C ILE A 76 -3.97 -2.45 4.30
N SER A 77 -3.87 -2.07 3.02
CA SER A 77 -3.25 -2.92 2.02
C SER A 77 -2.16 -2.19 1.23
N ALA A 78 -0.92 -2.58 1.49
CA ALA A 78 0.28 -2.24 0.76
C ALA A 78 0.82 -3.43 -0.07
N ALA A 79 0.04 -4.51 -0.18
CA ALA A 79 0.43 -5.70 -0.93
C ALA A 79 0.51 -5.40 -2.44
N THR A 80 1.52 -5.93 -3.13
CA THR A 80 1.71 -5.69 -4.57
C THR A 80 0.94 -6.66 -5.46
N GLY A 81 0.40 -7.73 -4.91
CA GLY A 81 -0.29 -8.78 -5.67
C GLY A 81 0.70 -9.71 -6.39
N GLY A 82 0.70 -9.67 -7.71
CA GLY A 82 1.55 -10.46 -8.59
C GLY A 82 2.77 -9.73 -9.12
N ASP A 83 3.30 -10.23 -10.23
CA ASP A 83 4.39 -9.61 -10.97
C ASP A 83 3.94 -8.32 -11.65
N ARG A 84 4.90 -7.42 -11.85
CA ARG A 84 4.65 -6.14 -12.50
C ARG A 84 5.30 -6.09 -13.87
N ALA A 85 4.48 -5.96 -14.91
CA ALA A 85 5.00 -5.73 -16.25
C ALA A 85 5.62 -4.33 -16.36
N ILE A 86 6.86 -4.28 -16.80
CA ILE A 86 7.63 -3.06 -17.06
C ILE A 86 8.27 -3.19 -18.44
N GLY A 87 8.24 -2.14 -19.23
CA GLY A 87 8.83 -2.10 -20.55
C GLY A 87 7.91 -1.43 -21.58
N PRO A 88 8.37 -1.26 -22.84
CA PRO A 88 7.59 -0.62 -23.90
C PRO A 88 6.28 -1.38 -24.16
N PHE A 89 5.18 -0.66 -24.24
CA PHE A 89 3.84 -1.27 -24.39
C PHE A 89 3.72 -2.16 -25.64
N LEU A 90 4.26 -1.71 -26.77
CA LEU A 90 4.14 -2.44 -28.03
C LEU A 90 4.89 -3.79 -28.06
N SER A 91 5.79 -4.03 -27.13
CA SER A 91 6.52 -5.29 -26.95
C SER A 91 6.23 -5.97 -25.60
N MET A 92 5.29 -5.41 -24.83
CA MET A 92 4.94 -5.94 -23.51
C MET A 92 4.19 -7.27 -23.63
N ASP A 93 4.58 -8.25 -22.82
CA ASP A 93 3.79 -9.46 -22.64
C ASP A 93 2.42 -9.13 -22.03
N MET A 94 1.35 -9.51 -22.70
CA MET A 94 -0.01 -9.19 -22.28
C MET A 94 -0.47 -10.01 -21.06
N ASP A 95 0.10 -11.18 -20.82
CA ASP A 95 -0.15 -11.93 -19.60
C ASP A 95 0.52 -11.24 -18.40
N GLY A 96 1.71 -10.70 -18.57
CA GLY A 96 2.36 -9.85 -17.58
C GLY A 96 1.60 -8.55 -17.33
N PHE A 97 1.04 -7.92 -18.39
CA PHE A 97 0.14 -6.77 -18.25
C PHE A 97 -1.07 -7.12 -17.39
N LYS A 98 -1.76 -8.21 -17.72
CA LYS A 98 -2.91 -8.75 -16.97
C LYS A 98 -2.53 -9.07 -15.52
N GLY A 99 -1.40 -9.76 -15.30
CA GLY A 99 -0.90 -10.12 -13.97
C GLY A 99 -0.60 -8.90 -13.10
N SER A 100 -0.25 -7.75 -13.70
CA SER A 100 -0.07 -6.49 -12.95
C SER A 100 -1.35 -6.04 -12.25
N PHE A 101 -2.55 -6.43 -12.76
CA PHE A 101 -3.84 -6.13 -12.13
C PHE A 101 -4.16 -7.00 -10.91
N ASP A 102 -3.37 -8.02 -10.60
CA ASP A 102 -3.49 -8.80 -9.36
C ASP A 102 -3.45 -7.91 -8.10
N LYS A 103 -2.78 -6.77 -8.19
CA LYS A 103 -2.80 -5.76 -7.13
C LYS A 103 -4.21 -5.22 -6.89
N LEU A 104 -4.91 -4.82 -7.95
CA LEU A 104 -6.28 -4.32 -7.84
C LEU A 104 -7.23 -5.39 -7.32
N TRP A 105 -7.13 -6.61 -7.87
CA TRP A 105 -7.96 -7.73 -7.41
C TRP A 105 -7.70 -8.07 -5.95
N GLY A 106 -6.44 -8.07 -5.52
CA GLY A 106 -6.09 -8.26 -4.12
C GLY A 106 -6.70 -7.18 -3.22
N TYR A 107 -6.66 -5.91 -3.63
CA TYR A 107 -7.25 -4.80 -2.88
C TYR A 107 -8.78 -4.89 -2.84
N ALA A 108 -9.42 -5.20 -3.96
CA ALA A 108 -10.86 -5.40 -4.01
C ALA A 108 -11.30 -6.55 -3.08
N ASN A 109 -10.57 -7.67 -3.07
CA ASN A 109 -10.83 -8.77 -2.14
C ASN A 109 -10.69 -8.32 -0.68
N VAL A 110 -9.59 -7.63 -0.34
CA VAL A 110 -9.34 -7.14 1.02
C VAL A 110 -10.45 -6.20 1.48
N VAL A 111 -10.85 -5.24 0.65
CA VAL A 111 -11.93 -4.31 0.97
C VAL A 111 -13.26 -5.05 1.06
N ARG A 112 -13.61 -5.87 0.06
CA ARG A 112 -14.90 -6.56 0.00
C ARG A 112 -15.15 -7.49 1.18
N TYR A 113 -14.14 -8.28 1.57
CA TYR A 113 -14.28 -9.27 2.62
C TYR A 113 -13.91 -8.75 4.01
N GLY A 114 -13.02 -7.74 4.08
CA GLY A 114 -12.60 -7.17 5.36
C GLY A 114 -13.60 -6.18 5.94
N THR A 115 -14.35 -5.46 5.10
CA THR A 115 -15.31 -4.43 5.57
C THR A 115 -16.39 -4.99 6.48
N GLU A 116 -16.78 -6.24 6.30
CA GLU A 116 -17.78 -6.91 7.16
C GLU A 116 -17.36 -6.96 8.63
N TYR A 117 -16.06 -7.02 8.89
CA TYR A 117 -15.47 -7.15 10.23
C TYR A 117 -14.81 -5.87 10.74
N LEU A 118 -14.80 -4.84 9.91
CA LEU A 118 -14.26 -3.53 10.24
C LEU A 118 -15.25 -2.74 11.09
N ALA A 119 -14.78 -2.11 12.16
CA ALA A 119 -15.59 -1.25 13.01
C ALA A 119 -16.37 -0.18 12.21
N ASP A 120 -17.53 0.27 12.70
CA ASP A 120 -18.38 1.22 11.97
C ASP A 120 -17.72 2.57 11.71
N ASN A 121 -16.82 3.01 12.59
CA ASN A 121 -15.98 4.19 12.40
C ASN A 121 -14.58 3.85 11.86
N GLY A 122 -14.42 2.66 11.30
CA GLY A 122 -13.14 2.15 10.84
C GLY A 122 -12.56 2.89 9.62
N CYS A 123 -11.29 2.63 9.36
CA CYS A 123 -10.55 3.25 8.27
C CYS A 123 -9.85 2.21 7.39
N ILE A 124 -9.95 2.39 6.07
CA ILE A 124 -9.23 1.60 5.07
C ILE A 124 -8.19 2.49 4.40
N VAL A 125 -6.95 2.00 4.25
CA VAL A 125 -5.90 2.68 3.49
C VAL A 125 -5.30 1.75 2.45
N LEU A 126 -5.31 2.19 1.20
CA LEU A 126 -4.69 1.49 0.07
C LEU A 126 -3.45 2.25 -0.41
N VAL A 127 -2.51 1.56 -1.06
CA VAL A 127 -1.30 2.19 -1.59
C VAL A 127 -1.30 2.10 -3.12
N SER A 128 -1.34 3.25 -3.83
CA SER A 128 -1.21 3.31 -5.29
C SER A 128 0.25 3.58 -5.72
N GLY A 129 0.48 4.70 -6.35
CA GLY A 129 1.79 5.23 -6.77
C GLY A 129 1.65 6.29 -7.86
N THR A 130 2.59 7.22 -7.92
CA THR A 130 2.59 8.34 -8.88
C THR A 130 2.44 7.94 -10.35
N PRO A 131 2.86 6.73 -10.83
CA PRO A 131 2.57 6.33 -12.20
C PRO A 131 1.08 6.32 -12.57
N ALA A 132 0.18 6.27 -11.60
CA ALA A 132 -1.26 6.40 -11.79
C ALA A 132 -1.66 7.71 -12.52
N ARG A 133 -0.90 8.78 -12.31
CA ARG A 133 -1.20 10.14 -12.81
C ARG A 133 -0.07 10.75 -13.63
N LYS A 134 1.16 10.26 -13.49
CA LYS A 134 2.32 10.66 -14.30
C LYS A 134 3.07 9.41 -14.74
N THR A 135 2.52 8.73 -15.75
CA THR A 135 3.09 7.51 -16.31
C THR A 135 4.27 7.86 -17.24
N ARG A 136 5.43 7.26 -17.01
CA ARG A 136 6.59 7.34 -17.91
C ARG A 136 6.57 6.19 -18.93
N PRO A 137 7.25 6.30 -20.08
CA PRO A 137 7.43 5.17 -20.99
C PRO A 137 7.90 3.92 -20.26
N GLY A 138 7.30 2.78 -20.57
CA GLY A 138 7.58 1.50 -19.89
C GLY A 138 6.81 1.25 -18.59
N GLN A 139 5.99 2.18 -18.13
CA GLN A 139 5.26 2.06 -16.86
C GLN A 139 3.74 1.93 -17.04
N ILE A 140 3.26 1.69 -18.27
CA ILE A 140 1.82 1.71 -18.55
C ILE A 140 1.02 0.71 -17.68
N ALA A 141 1.52 -0.49 -17.45
CA ALA A 141 0.82 -1.48 -16.64
C ALA A 141 0.66 -1.00 -15.18
N ILE A 142 1.74 -0.56 -14.55
CA ILE A 142 1.70 -0.07 -13.17
C ILE A 142 0.93 1.24 -13.03
N GLY A 143 0.97 2.11 -14.06
CA GLY A 143 0.18 3.34 -14.13
C GLY A 143 -1.32 3.05 -14.21
N SER A 144 -1.72 2.14 -15.09
CA SER A 144 -3.12 1.70 -15.25
C SER A 144 -3.67 1.10 -13.95
N VAL A 145 -2.90 0.23 -13.30
CA VAL A 145 -3.29 -0.37 -12.02
C VAL A 145 -3.40 0.68 -10.92
N GLY A 146 -2.43 1.60 -10.82
CA GLY A 146 -2.48 2.68 -9.84
C GLY A 146 -3.72 3.56 -10.01
N GLY A 147 -4.03 3.96 -11.25
CA GLY A 147 -5.23 4.71 -11.59
C GLY A 147 -6.52 3.96 -11.24
N ALA A 148 -6.56 2.65 -11.51
CA ALA A 148 -7.69 1.81 -11.15
C ALA A 148 -7.88 1.71 -9.62
N VAL A 149 -6.81 1.61 -8.82
CA VAL A 149 -6.86 1.63 -7.35
C VAL A 149 -7.43 2.96 -6.83
N GLU A 150 -6.99 4.10 -7.39
CA GLU A 150 -7.49 5.42 -6.99
C GLU A 150 -8.97 5.59 -7.35
N ALA A 151 -9.37 5.15 -8.55
CA ALA A 151 -10.77 5.18 -9.00
C ALA A 151 -11.64 4.26 -8.15
N PHE A 152 -11.17 3.05 -7.83
CA PHE A 152 -11.86 2.11 -6.96
C PHE A 152 -12.13 2.70 -5.57
N ALA A 153 -11.12 3.28 -4.93
CA ALA A 153 -11.28 3.89 -3.61
C ALA A 153 -12.30 5.03 -3.61
N ARG A 154 -12.27 5.91 -4.64
CA ARG A 154 -13.28 6.98 -4.79
C ARG A 154 -14.68 6.45 -5.04
N GLY A 155 -14.80 5.43 -5.88
CA GLY A 155 -16.08 4.85 -6.25
C GLY A 155 -16.77 4.10 -5.12
N VAL A 156 -16.01 3.38 -4.30
CA VAL A 156 -16.56 2.57 -3.22
C VAL A 156 -16.79 3.38 -1.92
N ALA A 157 -16.15 4.52 -1.75
CA ALA A 157 -16.25 5.33 -0.53
C ALA A 157 -17.69 5.65 -0.10
N PRO A 158 -18.62 6.03 -1.00
CA PRO A 158 -20.03 6.26 -0.63
C PRO A 158 -20.74 5.00 -0.12
N GLU A 159 -20.36 3.82 -0.62
CA GLU A 159 -20.96 2.54 -0.22
C GLU A 159 -20.45 2.06 1.15
N LEU A 160 -19.26 2.53 1.56
CA LEU A 160 -18.63 2.15 2.82
C LEU A 160 -19.04 3.06 3.99
N ALA A 161 -19.61 4.23 3.73
CA ALA A 161 -19.93 5.19 4.77
C ALA A 161 -20.75 4.57 5.92
N PRO A 162 -20.46 4.88 7.18
CA PRO A 162 -19.53 5.93 7.67
C PRO A 162 -18.03 5.51 7.74
N ARG A 163 -17.68 4.29 7.36
CA ARG A 163 -16.29 3.85 7.26
C ARG A 163 -15.56 4.65 6.19
N ARG A 164 -14.30 4.95 6.41
CA ARG A 164 -13.49 5.76 5.50
C ARG A 164 -12.56 4.89 4.66
N ILE A 165 -12.31 5.29 3.42
CA ILE A 165 -11.30 4.67 2.57
C ILE A 165 -10.48 5.75 1.86
N ASN A 166 -9.15 5.66 1.93
CA ASN A 166 -8.22 6.59 1.30
C ASN A 166 -7.08 5.85 0.61
N VAL A 167 -6.38 6.54 -0.26
CA VAL A 167 -5.20 6.05 -0.97
C VAL A 167 -4.00 6.88 -0.57
N VAL A 168 -2.85 6.24 -0.34
CA VAL A 168 -1.54 6.90 -0.29
C VAL A 168 -0.82 6.59 -1.59
N SER A 169 -0.32 7.63 -2.26
CA SER A 169 0.37 7.54 -3.56
C SER A 169 1.83 7.94 -3.41
N PRO A 170 2.75 6.96 -3.27
CA PRO A 170 4.17 7.24 -3.17
C PRO A 170 4.79 7.60 -4.51
N GLY A 171 5.82 8.44 -4.45
CA GLY A 171 6.76 8.66 -5.53
C GLY A 171 7.77 7.52 -5.71
N LEU A 172 8.99 7.86 -6.09
CA LEU A 172 10.09 6.90 -6.12
C LEU A 172 10.66 6.74 -4.70
N ILE A 173 10.46 5.57 -4.11
CA ILE A 173 10.80 5.28 -2.71
C ILE A 173 11.93 4.25 -2.64
N ASP A 174 12.90 4.52 -1.78
CA ASP A 174 14.00 3.60 -1.51
C ASP A 174 13.51 2.44 -0.64
N THR A 175 13.26 1.29 -1.29
CA THR A 175 12.74 0.08 -0.65
C THR A 175 13.43 -1.16 -1.21
N PRO A 176 13.34 -2.32 -0.53
CA PRO A 176 13.87 -3.59 -1.04
C PRO A 176 13.34 -4.02 -2.41
N MET A 177 12.28 -3.39 -2.90
CA MET A 177 11.71 -3.65 -4.23
C MET A 177 12.66 -3.30 -5.37
N VAL A 178 13.56 -2.34 -5.16
CA VAL A 178 14.66 -2.02 -6.09
C VAL A 178 15.84 -2.89 -5.70
N GLY A 179 16.12 -3.93 -6.49
CA GLY A 179 17.14 -4.93 -6.20
C GLY A 179 18.61 -4.46 -6.33
N LEU A 180 18.83 -3.20 -6.76
CA LEU A 180 20.16 -2.59 -6.89
C LEU A 180 20.83 -2.40 -5.52
N LYS A 181 22.18 -2.36 -5.49
CA LYS A 181 22.97 -2.21 -4.27
C LYS A 181 24.10 -1.19 -4.45
N GLY A 182 24.62 -0.66 -3.33
CA GLY A 182 25.79 0.24 -3.30
C GLY A 182 25.66 1.42 -4.25
N ASP A 183 26.74 1.78 -4.94
CA ASP A 183 26.81 2.96 -5.81
C ASP A 183 25.84 2.89 -6.98
N GLU A 184 25.54 1.69 -7.51
CA GLU A 184 24.54 1.51 -8.57
C GLU A 184 23.15 1.94 -8.10
N ARG A 185 22.76 1.58 -6.87
CA ARG A 185 21.50 1.98 -6.23
C ARG A 185 21.46 3.51 -6.04
N THR A 186 22.52 4.07 -5.47
CA THR A 186 22.64 5.52 -5.25
C THR A 186 22.58 6.28 -6.57
N GLY A 187 23.31 5.84 -7.58
CA GLY A 187 23.31 6.44 -8.91
C GLY A 187 21.95 6.35 -9.61
N PHE A 188 21.24 5.22 -9.48
CA PHE A 188 19.89 5.06 -10.01
C PHE A 188 18.93 6.09 -9.42
N TYR A 189 18.86 6.18 -8.07
CA TYR A 189 17.97 7.12 -7.41
C TYR A 189 18.33 8.58 -7.73
N GLY A 190 19.62 8.93 -7.71
CA GLY A 190 20.07 10.27 -8.06
C GLY A 190 19.61 10.71 -9.46
N LYS A 191 19.79 9.84 -10.47
CA LYS A 191 19.33 10.12 -11.85
C LYS A 191 17.80 10.18 -11.96
N ALA A 192 17.10 9.23 -11.33
CA ALA A 192 15.66 9.09 -11.49
C ALA A 192 14.86 10.20 -10.78
N THR A 193 15.46 10.88 -9.79
CA THR A 193 14.84 11.95 -9.00
C THR A 193 15.42 13.34 -9.25
N ALA A 194 16.39 13.47 -10.16
CA ALA A 194 17.11 14.73 -10.40
C ALA A 194 16.17 15.92 -10.71
N ASN A 195 15.05 15.67 -11.34
CA ASN A 195 14.07 16.69 -11.70
C ASN A 195 12.90 16.82 -10.70
N ASN A 196 12.87 16.02 -9.63
CA ASN A 196 11.86 16.18 -8.62
C ASN A 196 12.06 17.48 -7.85
N LEU A 197 11.00 18.09 -7.31
CA LEU A 197 11.12 19.30 -6.48
C LEU A 197 11.95 19.03 -5.22
N ILE A 198 11.84 17.81 -4.66
CA ILE A 198 12.77 17.28 -3.66
C ILE A 198 13.64 16.23 -4.37
N PRO A 199 14.90 16.55 -4.78
CA PRO A 199 15.69 15.75 -5.70
C PRO A 199 16.38 14.55 -5.01
N ARG A 200 15.61 13.69 -4.36
CA ARG A 200 16.03 12.42 -3.77
C ARG A 200 14.92 11.39 -3.80
N ALA A 201 15.27 10.14 -3.64
CA ALA A 201 14.25 9.13 -3.31
C ALA A 201 13.63 9.43 -1.93
N GLY A 202 12.34 9.15 -1.80
CA GLY A 202 11.70 9.11 -0.49
C GLY A 202 12.07 7.83 0.26
N THR A 203 11.85 7.82 1.56
CA THR A 203 12.01 6.65 2.42
C THR A 203 10.68 5.92 2.65
N ALA A 204 10.75 4.65 3.06
CA ALA A 204 9.56 3.91 3.47
C ALA A 204 8.85 4.58 4.67
N ASP A 205 9.62 5.19 5.57
CA ASP A 205 9.09 5.89 6.75
C ASP A 205 8.31 7.16 6.38
N GLU A 206 8.75 7.91 5.37
CA GLU A 206 8.02 9.09 4.89
C GLU A 206 6.66 8.70 4.29
N VAL A 207 6.59 7.59 3.57
CA VAL A 207 5.30 7.09 3.06
C VAL A 207 4.43 6.54 4.20
N ALA A 208 5.04 5.88 5.17
CA ALA A 208 4.34 5.39 6.36
C ALA A 208 3.68 6.53 7.15
N GLN A 209 4.32 7.71 7.25
CA GLN A 209 3.70 8.91 7.84
C GLN A 209 2.43 9.32 7.08
N GLY A 210 2.41 9.22 5.75
CA GLY A 210 1.20 9.44 4.95
C GLY A 210 0.10 8.42 5.26
N ILE A 211 0.45 7.15 5.50
CA ILE A 211 -0.50 6.12 5.92
C ILE A 211 -1.04 6.42 7.32
N VAL A 212 -0.18 6.76 8.27
CA VAL A 212 -0.57 7.18 9.64
C VAL A 212 -1.51 8.39 9.58
N PHE A 213 -1.18 9.41 8.79
CA PHE A 213 -2.05 10.56 8.57
C PHE A 213 -3.44 10.16 8.04
N ALA A 214 -3.49 9.25 7.04
CA ALA A 214 -4.76 8.77 6.48
C ALA A 214 -5.61 8.03 7.52
N VAL A 215 -4.99 7.32 8.44
CA VAL A 215 -5.67 6.65 9.56
C VAL A 215 -6.18 7.67 10.58
N GLN A 216 -5.31 8.60 11.02
CA GLN A 216 -5.60 9.53 12.12
C GLN A 216 -6.55 10.65 11.74
N ASN A 217 -6.50 11.16 10.50
CA ASN A 217 -7.38 12.23 10.07
C ASN A 217 -8.77 11.71 9.73
N GLU A 218 -9.73 11.97 10.60
CA GLU A 218 -11.10 11.47 10.47
C GLU A 218 -11.97 12.25 9.48
N PHE A 219 -11.48 13.37 8.95
CA PHE A 219 -12.25 14.21 8.03
C PHE A 219 -11.84 14.02 6.55
N ILE A 220 -11.17 12.91 6.22
CA ILE A 220 -10.83 12.55 4.85
C ILE A 220 -11.37 11.17 4.49
N THR A 221 -12.02 11.07 3.32
CA THR A 221 -12.44 9.82 2.69
C THR A 221 -12.50 9.95 1.17
N GLY A 222 -12.26 8.89 0.42
CA GLY A 222 -12.25 8.88 -1.04
C GLY A 222 -11.12 9.66 -1.68
N THR A 223 -10.08 10.07 -0.91
CA THR A 223 -8.99 10.91 -1.40
C THR A 223 -7.70 10.14 -1.63
N THR A 224 -6.82 10.72 -2.43
CA THR A 224 -5.44 10.26 -2.63
C THR A 224 -4.48 11.28 -2.02
N ILE A 225 -3.61 10.80 -1.14
CA ILE A 225 -2.58 11.56 -0.43
C ILE A 225 -1.24 11.29 -1.12
N ASP A 226 -0.63 12.32 -1.70
CA ASP A 226 0.66 12.21 -2.37
C ASP A 226 1.82 12.34 -1.40
N VAL A 227 2.76 11.39 -1.47
CA VAL A 227 4.04 11.40 -0.76
C VAL A 227 5.13 11.12 -1.79
N ASP A 228 5.45 12.11 -2.63
CA ASP A 228 6.15 11.91 -3.89
C ASP A 228 7.35 12.83 -4.14
N GLY A 229 7.68 13.72 -3.20
CA GLY A 229 8.76 14.69 -3.37
C GLY A 229 8.52 15.70 -4.50
N GLY A 230 7.26 15.96 -4.85
CA GLY A 230 6.86 16.85 -5.94
C GLY A 230 7.07 16.25 -7.34
N LEU A 231 7.17 14.92 -7.45
CA LEU A 231 7.35 14.24 -8.74
C LEU A 231 6.19 14.51 -9.71
N LEU A 232 4.97 14.64 -9.22
CA LEU A 232 3.82 14.94 -10.08
C LEU A 232 3.89 16.35 -10.68
N LEU A 233 4.60 17.27 -10.07
CA LEU A 233 4.72 18.68 -10.47
C LEU A 233 6.01 18.99 -11.24
N SER A 234 6.92 18.03 -11.35
CA SER A 234 8.24 18.19 -12.00
C SER A 234 8.23 17.82 -13.48
#